data_b61fd235b4c9179a87c0b7a07cc21a30
#
_entry.id   b61fd235b4c9179a87c0b7a07cc21a30
#
_cell.length_a   1.000
_cell.length_b   1.000
_cell.length_c   1.000
_cell.angle_alpha   90.00
_cell.angle_beta   90.00
_cell.angle_gamma   90.00
#
_symmetry.space_group_name_H-M   'P 1'
#
loop_
_entity.id
_entity.type
_entity.pdbx_description
1 polymer ?
#
loop_
_entity_poly.entity_id
_entity_poly.type
_entity_poly.pdbx_seq_one_letter_code
_entity_poly.pdbx_strand_id
1 'polypeptide(L)'
;METKKLVISAVLLCLTACTTDKKIEVRPTSENLRNEPVTPIEPAVVENPAMVELGKKLFFDPRLSKSGFISCNSCHNLSMGGSDNLKTSIGHNWAKGPINSPTVLNSSMNVAQFWDGRAKDLQEQAGGPIENPAEMAFTHQLAVELLTSIPEYVAEFEDVFGTASIDIDKVTRAIAAFEETLVTPGSRFDLWLKGDDNALNAEELEGYQLFKSSGCMVCHNGTALGGTSFQKMGIVKPYEATSPAEGRSAVTGKDADRFSFKVPTLRNVELTYPYFHDGEAETLAEAVEVMGRIQLGRTYTEEENSNIVAFLKTLTGEQPSFMLPQLPPSSDETPRPEPFDN
;
A
#
# COMPACT_ATOMS: atom_id res chain seq x y z
N MET A 1 -55.22 40.48 -61.42
CA MET A 1 -54.85 39.07 -61.37
C MET A 1 -53.36 39.05 -61.10
N GLU A 2 -52.98 39.00 -59.79
CA GLU A 2 -51.57 38.94 -59.36
C GLU A 2 -51.35 37.62 -58.65
N THR A 3 -50.47 36.81 -59.16
CA THR A 3 -50.07 35.53 -58.63
C THR A 3 -48.95 35.71 -57.60
N LYS A 4 -49.22 35.48 -56.31
CA LYS A 4 -48.24 35.46 -55.25
C LYS A 4 -47.44 34.14 -55.30
N LYS A 5 -46.13 34.24 -55.49
CA LYS A 5 -45.18 33.12 -55.36
C LYS A 5 -44.86 32.90 -53.89
N LEU A 6 -45.11 31.71 -53.40
CA LEU A 6 -44.72 31.24 -52.06
C LEU A 6 -43.27 30.73 -52.10
N VAL A 7 -42.38 31.34 -51.34
CA VAL A 7 -41.00 30.88 -51.16
C VAL A 7 -40.97 30.04 -49.89
N ILE A 8 -40.70 28.74 -50.05
CA ILE A 8 -40.49 27.80 -48.96
C ILE A 8 -38.99 27.79 -48.69
N SER A 9 -38.57 28.38 -47.52
CA SER A 9 -37.20 28.24 -47.00
C SER A 9 -37.06 26.92 -46.28
N ALA A 10 -36.23 26.01 -46.82
CA ALA A 10 -35.86 24.79 -46.16
C ALA A 10 -34.71 25.09 -45.18
N VAL A 11 -34.98 24.94 -43.89
CA VAL A 11 -33.95 24.99 -42.83
C VAL A 11 -33.31 23.61 -42.74
N LEU A 12 -32.05 23.54 -43.16
CA LEU A 12 -31.22 22.32 -43.05
C LEU A 12 -30.65 22.25 -41.62
N LEU A 13 -31.22 21.39 -40.79
CA LEU A 13 -30.67 21.07 -39.45
C LEU A 13 -29.46 20.16 -39.63
N CYS A 14 -28.25 20.69 -39.45
CA CYS A 14 -27.05 19.88 -39.30
C CYS A 14 -27.02 19.24 -37.89
N LEU A 15 -27.37 17.97 -37.81
CA LEU A 15 -27.11 17.13 -36.64
C LEU A 15 -25.61 16.73 -36.66
N THR A 16 -24.78 17.44 -35.91
CA THR A 16 -23.43 16.99 -35.58
C THR A 16 -23.54 15.89 -34.54
N ALA A 17 -23.45 14.65 -34.98
CA ALA A 17 -23.24 13.51 -34.07
C ALA A 17 -21.84 13.59 -33.49
N CYS A 18 -21.71 13.95 -32.19
CA CYS A 18 -20.52 13.71 -31.42
C CYS A 18 -20.34 12.18 -31.21
N THR A 19 -19.55 11.57 -32.07
CA THR A 19 -19.02 10.23 -31.78
C THR A 19 -17.95 10.37 -30.72
N THR A 20 -18.30 10.09 -29.48
CA THR A 20 -17.30 9.82 -28.45
C THR A 20 -16.66 8.46 -28.77
N ASP A 21 -15.45 8.50 -29.34
CA ASP A 21 -14.60 7.33 -29.43
C ASP A 21 -14.29 6.86 -27.99
N LYS A 22 -15.09 5.92 -27.50
CA LYS A 22 -14.66 5.11 -26.36
C LYS A 22 -13.46 4.30 -26.83
N LYS A 23 -12.26 4.70 -26.42
CA LYS A 23 -11.11 3.81 -26.45
C LYS A 23 -11.50 2.52 -25.70
N ILE A 24 -11.67 1.44 -26.44
CA ILE A 24 -11.81 0.11 -25.90
C ILE A 24 -10.42 -0.20 -25.30
N GLU A 25 -10.29 -0.10 -23.98
CA GLU A 25 -9.14 -0.69 -23.29
C GLU A 25 -9.19 -2.20 -23.53
N VAL A 26 -8.36 -2.66 -24.44
CA VAL A 26 -8.13 -4.09 -24.67
C VAL A 26 -7.37 -4.59 -23.43
N ARG A 27 -8.06 -5.27 -22.52
CA ARG A 27 -7.38 -6.00 -21.46
C ARG A 27 -6.44 -7.01 -22.12
N PRO A 28 -5.13 -7.01 -21.77
CA PRO A 28 -4.22 -8.00 -22.31
C PRO A 28 -4.73 -9.39 -21.93
N THR A 29 -4.92 -10.24 -22.93
CA THR A 29 -5.24 -11.63 -22.71
C THR A 29 -3.99 -12.33 -22.15
N SER A 30 -4.18 -13.37 -21.33
CA SER A 30 -3.08 -14.15 -20.73
C SER A 30 -2.07 -14.72 -21.74
N GLU A 31 -2.42 -14.74 -23.02
CA GLU A 31 -1.59 -15.21 -24.13
C GLU A 31 -0.37 -14.32 -24.43
N ASN A 32 -0.33 -13.08 -23.97
CA ASN A 32 0.76 -12.13 -24.23
C ASN A 32 1.72 -11.93 -23.07
N LEU A 33 1.48 -12.57 -21.92
CA LEU A 33 2.35 -12.43 -20.76
C LEU A 33 3.66 -13.20 -20.96
N ARG A 34 4.78 -12.59 -20.57
CA ARG A 34 6.06 -13.32 -20.51
C ARG A 34 6.00 -14.41 -19.46
N ASN A 35 6.64 -15.52 -19.75
CA ASN A 35 6.74 -16.67 -18.82
C ASN A 35 7.82 -16.35 -17.75
N GLU A 36 7.46 -15.54 -16.79
CA GLU A 36 8.31 -15.14 -15.66
C GLU A 36 7.65 -15.53 -14.34
N PRO A 37 8.42 -15.73 -13.24
CA PRO A 37 7.87 -16.05 -11.92
C PRO A 37 7.22 -14.85 -11.21
N VAL A 38 6.92 -13.81 -11.95
CA VAL A 38 6.28 -12.56 -11.53
C VAL A 38 5.14 -12.26 -12.48
N THR A 39 4.02 -11.80 -11.93
CA THR A 39 2.88 -11.32 -12.74
C THR A 39 2.71 -9.81 -12.58
N PRO A 40 2.17 -9.11 -13.60
CA PRO A 40 1.86 -7.69 -13.48
C PRO A 40 0.81 -7.45 -12.40
N ILE A 41 0.86 -6.25 -11.78
CA ILE A 41 -0.23 -5.78 -10.94
C ILE A 41 -1.36 -5.29 -11.85
N GLU A 42 -2.58 -5.76 -11.56
CA GLU A 42 -3.78 -5.27 -12.22
C GLU A 42 -4.48 -4.19 -11.36
N PRO A 43 -5.22 -3.26 -11.96
CA PRO A 43 -6.01 -2.29 -11.21
C PRO A 43 -6.99 -2.95 -10.26
N ALA A 44 -7.22 -2.33 -9.10
CA ALA A 44 -8.18 -2.83 -8.12
C ALA A 44 -9.60 -2.87 -8.71
N VAL A 45 -10.34 -3.90 -8.32
CA VAL A 45 -11.78 -4.01 -8.60
C VAL A 45 -12.53 -3.52 -7.37
N VAL A 46 -13.30 -2.45 -7.51
CA VAL A 46 -14.09 -1.87 -6.43
C VAL A 46 -15.51 -2.41 -6.50
N GLU A 47 -15.86 -3.33 -5.61
CA GLU A 47 -17.21 -3.94 -5.56
C GLU A 47 -18.19 -3.05 -4.79
N ASN A 48 -17.75 -2.41 -3.72
CA ASN A 48 -18.57 -1.51 -2.88
C ASN A 48 -17.90 -0.13 -2.74
N PRO A 49 -18.19 0.82 -3.64
CA PRO A 49 -17.61 2.16 -3.59
C PRO A 49 -17.93 2.93 -2.30
N ALA A 50 -19.12 2.74 -1.71
CA ALA A 50 -19.51 3.41 -0.49
C ALA A 50 -18.65 2.94 0.71
N MET A 51 -18.36 1.64 0.80
CA MET A 51 -17.47 1.08 1.82
C MET A 51 -16.04 1.61 1.66
N VAL A 52 -15.54 1.70 0.44
CA VAL A 52 -14.20 2.25 0.14
C VAL A 52 -14.11 3.72 0.56
N GLU A 53 -15.11 4.55 0.27
CA GLU A 53 -15.11 5.96 0.67
C GLU A 53 -15.22 6.12 2.20
N LEU A 54 -16.03 5.30 2.87
CA LEU A 54 -16.08 5.26 4.33
C LEU A 54 -14.70 4.86 4.90
N GLY A 55 -14.11 3.80 4.39
CA GLY A 55 -12.77 3.33 4.80
C GLY A 55 -11.69 4.38 4.58
N LYS A 56 -11.75 5.11 3.46
CA LYS A 56 -10.86 6.22 3.17
C LYS A 56 -10.99 7.33 4.22
N LYS A 57 -12.21 7.74 4.60
CA LYS A 57 -12.41 8.73 5.66
C LYS A 57 -11.79 8.27 6.97
N LEU A 58 -12.04 7.01 7.36
CA LEU A 58 -11.49 6.42 8.58
C LEU A 58 -9.95 6.35 8.55
N PHE A 59 -9.35 5.99 7.42
CA PHE A 59 -7.89 5.96 7.23
C PHE A 59 -7.23 7.33 7.42
N PHE A 60 -7.93 8.39 7.04
CA PHE A 60 -7.44 9.77 7.17
C PHE A 60 -7.91 10.48 8.45
N ASP A 61 -8.80 9.89 9.26
CA ASP A 61 -9.37 10.56 10.42
C ASP A 61 -8.43 10.52 11.64
N PRO A 62 -7.79 11.64 12.02
CA PRO A 62 -6.87 11.67 13.14
C PRO A 62 -7.59 11.53 14.50
N ARG A 63 -8.92 11.70 14.54
CA ARG A 63 -9.72 11.56 15.75
C ARG A 63 -9.78 10.12 16.27
N LEU A 64 -9.38 9.13 15.44
CA LEU A 64 -9.20 7.74 15.86
C LEU A 64 -7.92 7.53 16.68
N SER A 65 -7.23 8.60 17.07
CA SER A 65 -6.11 8.56 18.00
C SER A 65 -6.39 9.38 19.27
N LYS A 66 -5.77 9.01 20.39
CA LYS A 66 -5.92 9.71 21.67
C LYS A 66 -5.58 11.20 21.55
N SER A 67 -4.54 11.53 20.79
CA SER A 67 -4.11 12.90 20.58
C SER A 67 -4.98 13.71 19.61
N GLY A 68 -5.74 13.05 18.74
CA GLY A 68 -6.44 13.69 17.63
C GLY A 68 -5.51 14.18 16.50
N PHE A 69 -4.23 13.75 16.47
CA PHE A 69 -3.25 14.18 15.48
C PHE A 69 -2.75 13.09 14.55
N ILE A 70 -2.98 11.81 14.91
CA ILE A 70 -2.41 10.65 14.22
C ILE A 70 -3.53 9.88 13.54
N SER A 71 -3.39 9.69 12.25
CA SER A 71 -4.23 8.81 11.43
C SER A 71 -3.35 7.72 10.81
N CYS A 72 -3.97 6.75 10.12
CA CYS A 72 -3.21 5.73 9.38
C CYS A 72 -2.27 6.39 8.36
N ASN A 73 -2.73 7.44 7.67
CA ASN A 73 -1.91 8.20 6.73
C ASN A 73 -0.71 8.91 7.37
N SER A 74 -0.64 9.06 8.69
CA SER A 74 0.52 9.68 9.34
C SER A 74 1.78 8.82 9.22
N CYS A 75 1.64 7.48 9.30
CA CYS A 75 2.73 6.52 9.15
C CYS A 75 2.74 5.83 7.78
N HIS A 76 1.59 5.83 7.08
CA HIS A 76 1.41 5.24 5.76
C HIS A 76 0.99 6.29 4.74
N ASN A 77 1.82 7.33 4.58
CA ASN A 77 1.52 8.49 3.74
C ASN A 77 1.45 8.11 2.27
N LEU A 78 0.25 8.19 1.70
CA LEU A 78 0.00 7.81 0.31
C LEU A 78 0.74 8.70 -0.71
N SER A 79 1.16 9.91 -0.32
CA SER A 79 1.99 10.79 -1.16
C SER A 79 3.49 10.49 -1.06
N MET A 80 3.89 9.55 -0.19
CA MET A 80 5.28 9.17 0.08
C MET A 80 5.50 7.67 -0.12
N GLY A 81 4.84 7.07 -1.11
CA GLY A 81 4.95 5.64 -1.38
C GLY A 81 4.26 4.75 -0.33
N GLY A 82 3.31 5.30 0.44
CA GLY A 82 2.57 4.56 1.47
C GLY A 82 3.36 4.26 2.74
N SER A 83 4.42 5.02 3.02
CA SER A 83 5.27 4.97 4.20
C SER A 83 5.53 6.40 4.71
N ASP A 84 6.19 6.57 5.85
CA ASP A 84 6.57 7.90 6.36
C ASP A 84 8.03 8.26 6.07
N ASN A 85 8.78 7.37 5.46
CA ASN A 85 10.21 7.51 5.17
C ASN A 85 11.06 7.82 6.42
N LEU A 86 10.60 7.38 7.59
CA LEU A 86 11.36 7.46 8.84
C LEU A 86 11.96 6.08 9.17
N LYS A 87 13.07 6.09 9.91
CA LYS A 87 13.66 4.86 10.44
C LYS A 87 12.64 4.06 11.26
N THR A 88 11.90 4.77 12.13
CA THR A 88 10.72 4.26 12.84
C THR A 88 9.71 5.39 12.96
N SER A 89 8.43 5.06 12.86
CA SER A 89 7.34 6.03 12.94
C SER A 89 7.24 6.68 14.31
N ILE A 90 6.66 7.88 14.33
CA ILE A 90 6.41 8.66 15.55
C ILE A 90 4.91 8.64 15.83
N GLY A 91 4.53 8.07 16.97
CA GLY A 91 3.16 7.97 17.43
C GLY A 91 2.81 8.94 18.55
N HIS A 92 1.79 8.56 19.33
CA HIS A 92 1.26 9.35 20.45
C HIS A 92 2.38 9.72 21.43
N ASN A 93 2.30 10.94 21.91
CA ASN A 93 3.26 11.48 22.88
C ASN A 93 4.73 11.43 22.41
N TRP A 94 4.95 11.52 21.07
CA TRP A 94 6.25 11.42 20.42
C TRP A 94 6.96 10.07 20.62
N ALA A 95 6.22 9.03 21.01
CA ALA A 95 6.74 7.68 21.12
C ALA A 95 7.27 7.21 19.76
N LYS A 96 8.41 6.53 19.78
CA LYS A 96 8.99 5.93 18.58
C LYS A 96 8.62 4.47 18.52
N GLY A 97 8.13 4.03 17.38
CA GLY A 97 7.92 2.61 17.11
C GLY A 97 9.24 1.82 17.18
N PRO A 98 9.18 0.50 17.45
CA PRO A 98 10.36 -0.33 17.51
C PRO A 98 10.85 -0.83 16.14
N ILE A 99 10.07 -0.58 15.08
CA ILE A 99 10.28 -1.17 13.76
C ILE A 99 9.86 -0.17 12.67
N ASN A 100 10.48 -0.27 11.50
CA ASN A 100 10.14 0.55 10.33
C ASN A 100 8.71 0.29 9.84
N SER A 101 8.00 1.35 9.44
CA SER A 101 6.63 1.26 8.90
C SER A 101 6.67 0.77 7.45
N PRO A 102 6.17 -0.43 7.14
CA PRO A 102 6.14 -0.91 5.77
C PRO A 102 5.10 -0.13 4.95
N THR A 103 5.28 -0.13 3.64
CA THR A 103 4.29 0.49 2.75
C THR A 103 2.92 -0.18 2.86
N VAL A 104 1.85 0.63 2.84
CA VAL A 104 0.47 0.16 2.69
C VAL A 104 0.12 -0.16 1.24
N LEU A 105 0.91 0.35 0.27
CA LEU A 105 0.66 0.08 -1.15
C LEU A 105 0.90 -1.40 -1.47
N ASN A 106 -0.03 -2.01 -2.19
CA ASN A 106 -0.04 -3.44 -2.55
C ASN A 106 -0.08 -4.40 -1.34
N SER A 107 -0.42 -3.91 -0.15
CA SER A 107 -0.42 -4.72 1.08
C SER A 107 -1.47 -5.83 1.08
N SER A 108 -2.54 -5.70 0.29
CA SER A 108 -3.55 -6.76 0.06
C SER A 108 -2.97 -8.04 -0.57
N MET A 109 -1.79 -7.96 -1.20
CA MET A 109 -1.09 -9.11 -1.80
C MET A 109 -0.23 -9.89 -0.79
N ASN A 110 -0.13 -9.43 0.45
CA ASN A 110 0.66 -10.06 1.49
C ASN A 110 -0.07 -11.27 2.11
N VAL A 111 0.68 -12.33 2.39
CA VAL A 111 0.17 -13.55 3.07
C VAL A 111 -0.31 -13.30 4.50
N ALA A 112 0.18 -12.24 5.12
CA ALA A 112 -0.18 -11.74 6.45
C ALA A 112 0.33 -10.31 6.61
N GLN A 113 -0.17 -9.57 7.59
CA GLN A 113 0.24 -8.19 7.82
C GLN A 113 1.22 -8.07 8.98
N PHE A 114 1.89 -6.90 9.09
CA PHE A 114 3.08 -6.64 9.90
C PHE A 114 4.32 -7.43 9.44
N TRP A 115 5.50 -7.06 9.95
CA TRP A 115 6.76 -7.74 9.66
C TRP A 115 6.80 -9.18 10.17
N ASP A 116 6.19 -9.43 11.33
CA ASP A 116 6.11 -10.72 11.99
C ASP A 116 4.90 -11.57 11.56
N GLY A 117 3.97 -10.97 10.81
CA GLY A 117 2.76 -11.63 10.32
C GLY A 117 1.74 -11.95 11.42
N ARG A 118 1.68 -11.13 12.48
CA ARG A 118 0.76 -11.34 13.59
C ARG A 118 -0.72 -11.09 13.25
N ALA A 119 -1.01 -10.33 12.19
CA ALA A 119 -2.36 -10.18 11.66
C ALA A 119 -2.51 -10.96 10.35
N LYS A 120 -3.61 -11.70 10.23
CA LYS A 120 -3.86 -12.59 9.08
C LYS A 120 -4.22 -11.83 7.80
N ASP A 121 -4.86 -10.66 7.93
CA ASP A 121 -5.37 -9.83 6.84
C ASP A 121 -5.34 -8.33 7.19
N LEU A 122 -5.78 -7.48 6.28
CA LEU A 122 -5.83 -6.03 6.45
C LEU A 122 -6.84 -5.62 7.53
N GLN A 123 -7.97 -6.33 7.64
CA GLN A 123 -8.98 -6.02 8.64
C GLN A 123 -8.45 -6.23 10.06
N GLU A 124 -7.78 -7.35 10.32
CA GLU A 124 -7.17 -7.60 11.62
C GLU A 124 -6.02 -6.62 11.91
N GLN A 125 -5.24 -6.27 10.88
CA GLN A 125 -4.15 -5.31 11.01
C GLN A 125 -4.68 -3.93 11.44
N ALA A 126 -5.75 -3.42 10.81
CA ALA A 126 -6.27 -2.07 11.05
C ALA A 126 -6.67 -1.78 12.50
N GLY A 127 -7.04 -2.81 13.26
CA GLY A 127 -7.37 -2.67 14.68
C GLY A 127 -6.16 -2.47 15.59
N GLY A 128 -4.99 -3.03 15.22
CA GLY A 128 -3.81 -3.03 16.08
C GLY A 128 -3.26 -1.64 16.39
N PRO A 129 -2.96 -0.79 15.41
CA PRO A 129 -2.43 0.56 15.63
C PRO A 129 -3.31 1.46 16.48
N ILE A 130 -4.64 1.28 16.41
CA ILE A 130 -5.59 2.07 17.21
C ILE A 130 -5.32 1.89 18.70
N GLU A 131 -5.07 0.65 19.15
CA GLU A 131 -4.84 0.35 20.58
C GLU A 131 -3.37 0.42 20.99
N ASN A 132 -2.44 0.49 20.03
CA ASN A 132 -1.02 0.52 20.37
C ASN A 132 -0.62 1.85 21.04
N PRO A 133 -0.11 1.81 22.29
CA PRO A 133 0.23 3.03 23.03
C PRO A 133 1.38 3.83 22.40
N ALA A 134 2.22 3.19 21.58
CA ALA A 134 3.30 3.85 20.86
C ALA A 134 2.87 4.39 19.47
N GLU A 135 1.62 4.13 19.04
CA GLU A 135 1.07 4.55 17.77
C GLU A 135 -0.10 5.51 17.98
N MET A 136 -1.35 5.05 17.92
CA MET A 136 -2.54 5.90 18.06
C MET A 136 -3.02 6.02 19.53
N ALA A 137 -2.62 5.10 20.42
CA ALA A 137 -2.86 5.11 21.87
C ALA A 137 -4.34 5.31 22.26
N PHE A 138 -5.24 4.80 21.46
CA PHE A 138 -6.68 4.89 21.69
C PHE A 138 -7.21 3.52 22.19
N THR A 139 -8.52 3.32 22.21
CA THR A 139 -9.13 2.00 22.42
C THR A 139 -10.20 1.76 21.38
N HIS A 140 -10.47 0.50 21.07
CA HIS A 140 -11.58 0.14 20.17
C HIS A 140 -12.92 0.70 20.66
N GLN A 141 -13.16 0.67 21.98
CA GLN A 141 -14.36 1.22 22.58
C GLN A 141 -14.49 2.72 22.33
N LEU A 142 -13.42 3.49 22.62
CA LEU A 142 -13.42 4.95 22.42
C LEU A 142 -13.54 5.34 20.94
N ALA A 143 -12.94 4.55 20.03
CA ALA A 143 -13.08 4.76 18.59
C ALA A 143 -14.55 4.59 18.16
N VAL A 144 -15.24 3.57 18.67
CA VAL A 144 -16.66 3.33 18.40
C VAL A 144 -17.53 4.43 19.00
N GLU A 145 -17.28 4.83 20.26
CA GLU A 145 -17.99 5.92 20.95
C GLU A 145 -17.84 7.24 20.17
N LEU A 146 -16.62 7.57 19.74
CA LEU A 146 -16.34 8.75 18.93
C LEU A 146 -17.11 8.75 17.63
N LEU A 147 -17.02 7.67 16.85
CA LEU A 147 -17.72 7.57 15.55
C LEU A 147 -19.24 7.61 15.73
N THR A 148 -19.77 6.97 16.79
CA THR A 148 -21.21 6.98 17.10
C THR A 148 -21.71 8.37 17.51
N SER A 149 -20.84 9.23 18.05
CA SER A 149 -21.19 10.61 18.41
C SER A 149 -21.33 11.54 17.21
N ILE A 150 -20.97 11.09 16.00
CA ILE A 150 -20.96 11.89 14.76
C ILE A 150 -22.09 11.41 13.86
N PRO A 151 -23.19 12.16 13.72
CA PRO A 151 -24.38 11.71 12.99
C PRO A 151 -24.13 11.30 11.54
N GLU A 152 -23.22 11.99 10.84
CA GLU A 152 -22.88 11.67 9.46
C GLU A 152 -22.18 10.32 9.35
N TYR A 153 -21.29 9.96 10.30
CA TYR A 153 -20.70 8.62 10.32
C TYR A 153 -21.76 7.56 10.59
N VAL A 154 -22.69 7.80 11.53
CA VAL A 154 -23.79 6.87 11.79
C VAL A 154 -24.59 6.60 10.52
N ALA A 155 -24.93 7.66 9.76
CA ALA A 155 -25.65 7.53 8.50
C ALA A 155 -24.84 6.78 7.42
N GLU A 156 -23.53 7.04 7.32
CA GLU A 156 -22.66 6.34 6.37
C GLU A 156 -22.50 4.86 6.72
N PHE A 157 -22.38 4.52 8.01
CA PHE A 157 -22.37 3.12 8.45
C PHE A 157 -23.70 2.42 8.17
N GLU A 158 -24.84 3.11 8.35
CA GLU A 158 -26.15 2.57 7.99
C GLU A 158 -26.29 2.31 6.49
N ASP A 159 -25.81 3.22 5.66
CA ASP A 159 -25.82 3.05 4.18
C ASP A 159 -24.95 1.86 3.75
N VAL A 160 -23.75 1.72 4.33
CA VAL A 160 -22.78 0.69 3.95
C VAL A 160 -23.12 -0.69 4.51
N PHE A 161 -23.55 -0.76 5.77
CA PHE A 161 -23.76 -2.04 6.51
C PHE A 161 -25.23 -2.40 6.77
N GLY A 162 -26.18 -1.53 6.38
CA GLY A 162 -27.60 -1.74 6.61
C GLY A 162 -28.02 -1.58 8.08
N THR A 163 -27.18 -0.96 8.92
CA THR A 163 -27.46 -0.72 10.33
C THR A 163 -26.68 0.49 10.85
N ALA A 164 -27.34 1.32 11.64
CA ALA A 164 -26.73 2.47 12.31
C ALA A 164 -25.77 2.09 13.47
N SER A 165 -25.74 0.80 13.85
CA SER A 165 -24.85 0.32 14.90
C SER A 165 -23.41 0.25 14.38
N ILE A 166 -22.52 1.01 15.01
CA ILE A 166 -21.08 0.99 14.76
C ILE A 166 -20.42 0.02 15.75
N ASP A 167 -19.51 -0.79 15.25
CA ASP A 167 -18.60 -1.64 16.02
C ASP A 167 -17.22 -1.67 15.36
N ILE A 168 -16.23 -2.14 16.09
CA ILE A 168 -14.84 -2.13 15.60
C ILE A 168 -14.64 -3.04 14.38
N ASP A 169 -15.40 -4.14 14.27
CA ASP A 169 -15.34 -5.04 13.12
C ASP A 169 -15.75 -4.32 11.82
N LYS A 170 -16.80 -3.50 11.85
CA LYS A 170 -17.22 -2.68 10.72
C LYS A 170 -16.22 -1.58 10.40
N VAL A 171 -15.65 -0.93 11.43
CA VAL A 171 -14.61 0.11 11.27
C VAL A 171 -13.41 -0.46 10.55
N THR A 172 -12.85 -1.55 11.04
CA THR A 172 -11.66 -2.18 10.46
C THR A 172 -11.92 -2.80 9.09
N ARG A 173 -13.13 -3.32 8.85
CA ARG A 173 -13.55 -3.81 7.53
C ARG A 173 -13.61 -2.69 6.50
N ALA A 174 -14.13 -1.53 6.85
CA ALA A 174 -14.17 -0.40 5.94
C ALA A 174 -12.75 0.10 5.63
N ILE A 175 -11.87 0.21 6.63
CA ILE A 175 -10.46 0.57 6.43
C ILE A 175 -9.79 -0.42 5.48
N ALA A 176 -9.93 -1.73 5.72
CA ALA A 176 -9.38 -2.78 4.87
C ALA A 176 -9.88 -2.68 3.42
N ALA A 177 -11.17 -2.43 3.21
CA ALA A 177 -11.75 -2.26 1.87
C ALA A 177 -11.13 -1.06 1.12
N PHE A 178 -10.78 0.01 1.80
CA PHE A 178 -10.02 1.10 1.20
C PHE A 178 -8.58 0.68 0.89
N GLU A 179 -7.89 0.03 1.82
CA GLU A 179 -6.49 -0.41 1.62
C GLU A 179 -6.36 -1.42 0.47
N GLU A 180 -7.36 -2.28 0.24
CA GLU A 180 -7.41 -3.20 -0.91
C GLU A 180 -7.38 -2.47 -2.26
N THR A 181 -7.82 -1.21 -2.30
CA THR A 181 -7.76 -0.38 -3.51
C THR A 181 -6.40 0.26 -3.75
N LEU A 182 -5.51 0.24 -2.76
CA LEU A 182 -4.20 0.89 -2.80
C LEU A 182 -3.15 0.02 -3.56
N VAL A 183 -3.45 -0.29 -4.80
CA VAL A 183 -2.54 -1.01 -5.70
C VAL A 183 -1.87 -0.06 -6.68
N THR A 184 -0.68 -0.44 -7.15
CA THR A 184 0.15 0.39 -8.06
C THR A 184 0.46 -0.35 -9.35
N PRO A 185 -0.52 -0.48 -10.27
CA PRO A 185 -0.33 -1.14 -11.56
C PRO A 185 0.55 -0.30 -12.50
N GLY A 186 0.86 -0.86 -13.67
CA GLY A 186 1.42 -0.11 -14.78
C GLY A 186 2.87 0.30 -14.60
N SER A 187 3.64 -0.35 -13.72
CA SER A 187 5.09 -0.13 -13.66
C SER A 187 5.76 -0.47 -14.99
N ARG A 188 6.94 0.09 -15.25
CA ARG A 188 7.71 -0.23 -16.47
C ARG A 188 7.98 -1.74 -16.57
N PHE A 189 8.23 -2.39 -15.45
CA PHE A 189 8.37 -3.85 -15.41
C PHE A 189 7.05 -4.56 -15.73
N ASP A 190 5.89 -4.04 -15.29
CA ASP A 190 4.60 -4.61 -15.68
C ASP A 190 4.32 -4.50 -17.18
N LEU A 191 4.69 -3.37 -17.80
CA LEU A 191 4.57 -3.21 -19.25
C LEU A 191 5.47 -4.21 -20.00
N TRP A 192 6.70 -4.40 -19.50
CA TRP A 192 7.60 -5.42 -20.05
C TRP A 192 7.05 -6.83 -19.89
N LEU A 193 6.50 -7.18 -18.72
CA LEU A 193 5.81 -8.46 -18.49
C LEU A 193 4.63 -8.67 -19.46
N LYS A 194 3.94 -7.60 -19.84
CA LYS A 194 2.83 -7.60 -20.81
C LYS A 194 3.29 -7.58 -22.27
N GLY A 195 4.59 -7.71 -22.53
CA GLY A 195 5.16 -7.89 -23.88
C GLY A 195 5.73 -6.64 -24.55
N ASP A 196 5.80 -5.50 -23.86
CA ASP A 196 6.46 -4.29 -24.39
C ASP A 196 7.97 -4.42 -24.24
N ASP A 197 8.67 -4.74 -25.35
CA ASP A 197 10.13 -4.88 -25.39
C ASP A 197 10.87 -3.56 -25.11
N ASN A 198 10.24 -2.41 -25.29
CA ASN A 198 10.83 -1.09 -25.10
C ASN A 198 10.63 -0.54 -23.68
N ALA A 199 9.86 -1.22 -22.84
CA ALA A 199 9.56 -0.75 -21.49
C ALA A 199 10.79 -0.72 -20.57
N LEU A 200 11.77 -1.60 -20.82
CA LEU A 200 13.04 -1.65 -20.08
C LEU A 200 14.22 -1.42 -21.02
N ASN A 201 15.24 -0.72 -20.52
CA ASN A 201 16.52 -0.57 -21.22
C ASN A 201 17.46 -1.76 -20.94
N ALA A 202 18.65 -1.76 -21.56
CA ALA A 202 19.61 -2.86 -21.45
C ALA A 202 20.15 -3.05 -20.03
N GLU A 203 20.47 -1.95 -19.32
CA GLU A 203 20.94 -1.96 -17.94
C GLU A 203 19.89 -2.56 -16.98
N GLU A 204 18.65 -2.15 -17.12
CA GLU A 204 17.53 -2.64 -16.32
C GLU A 204 17.23 -4.12 -16.55
N LEU A 205 17.35 -4.57 -17.82
CA LEU A 205 17.21 -5.99 -18.18
C LEU A 205 18.37 -6.81 -17.61
N GLU A 206 19.60 -6.32 -17.68
CA GLU A 206 20.75 -6.97 -17.08
C GLU A 206 20.59 -7.06 -15.55
N GLY A 207 20.14 -5.97 -14.92
CA GLY A 207 19.79 -5.97 -13.49
C GLY A 207 18.75 -7.02 -13.13
N TYR A 208 17.72 -7.18 -13.95
CA TYR A 208 16.73 -8.25 -13.75
C TYR A 208 17.33 -9.66 -13.89
N GLN A 209 18.19 -9.88 -14.88
CA GLN A 209 18.89 -11.16 -15.03
C GLN A 209 19.81 -11.46 -13.83
N LEU A 210 20.55 -10.46 -13.36
CA LEU A 210 21.36 -10.56 -12.14
C LEU A 210 20.50 -10.87 -10.91
N PHE A 211 19.38 -10.20 -10.74
CA PHE A 211 18.43 -10.45 -9.67
C PHE A 211 17.95 -11.90 -9.66
N LYS A 212 17.62 -12.46 -10.84
CA LYS A 212 17.23 -13.88 -10.99
C LYS A 212 18.41 -14.81 -10.71
N SER A 213 19.53 -14.62 -11.41
CA SER A 213 20.68 -15.54 -11.35
C SER A 213 21.40 -15.52 -10.01
N SER A 214 21.31 -14.42 -9.27
CA SER A 214 21.84 -14.33 -7.91
C SER A 214 21.00 -15.08 -6.87
N GLY A 215 19.74 -15.40 -7.18
CA GLY A 215 18.84 -16.12 -6.28
C GLY A 215 17.86 -15.24 -5.50
N CYS A 216 17.80 -13.92 -5.76
CA CYS A 216 16.84 -13.01 -5.09
C CYS A 216 15.39 -13.44 -5.30
N MET A 217 15.08 -13.98 -6.49
CA MET A 217 13.75 -14.50 -6.85
C MET A 217 13.28 -15.69 -6.01
N VAL A 218 14.14 -16.33 -5.24
CA VAL A 218 13.73 -17.44 -4.34
C VAL A 218 12.77 -16.92 -3.27
N CYS A 219 13.01 -15.71 -2.77
CA CYS A 219 12.21 -15.06 -1.74
C CYS A 219 11.32 -13.93 -2.32
N HIS A 220 11.85 -13.17 -3.28
CA HIS A 220 11.16 -12.05 -3.92
C HIS A 220 10.53 -12.48 -5.24
N ASN A 221 9.40 -13.17 -5.17
CA ASN A 221 8.63 -13.67 -6.31
C ASN A 221 7.14 -13.31 -6.19
N GLY A 222 6.33 -13.78 -7.15
CA GLY A 222 4.90 -13.48 -7.22
C GLY A 222 4.61 -12.04 -7.62
N THR A 223 3.34 -11.64 -7.61
CA THR A 223 2.88 -10.34 -8.11
C THR A 223 3.56 -9.16 -7.43
N ALA A 224 3.73 -9.23 -6.11
CA ALA A 224 4.35 -8.16 -5.31
C ALA A 224 5.88 -8.24 -5.24
N LEU A 225 6.53 -9.22 -5.86
CA LEU A 225 7.96 -9.54 -5.65
C LEU A 225 8.31 -9.60 -4.15
N GLY A 226 7.53 -10.37 -3.42
CA GLY A 226 7.58 -10.51 -1.97
C GLY A 226 6.18 -10.69 -1.39
N GLY A 227 6.03 -10.58 -0.10
CA GLY A 227 4.75 -10.69 0.61
C GLY A 227 4.24 -12.12 0.81
N THR A 228 4.82 -13.13 0.16
CA THR A 228 4.26 -14.48 0.07
C THR A 228 4.84 -15.49 1.06
N SER A 229 5.91 -15.15 1.75
CA SER A 229 6.62 -16.06 2.66
C SER A 229 7.32 -15.31 3.80
N PHE A 230 7.74 -16.08 4.81
CA PHE A 230 8.60 -15.61 5.88
C PHE A 230 10.00 -16.18 5.68
N GLN A 231 11.02 -15.32 5.83
CA GLN A 231 12.40 -15.71 5.66
C GLN A 231 13.26 -15.13 6.79
N LYS A 232 14.24 -15.92 7.22
CA LYS A 232 15.21 -15.45 8.22
C LYS A 232 16.10 -14.38 7.60
N MET A 233 16.21 -13.24 8.25
CA MET A 233 17.16 -12.22 7.86
C MET A 233 18.58 -12.65 8.28
N GLY A 234 19.49 -12.74 7.32
CA GLY A 234 20.85 -13.21 7.57
C GLY A 234 20.98 -14.73 7.57
N ILE A 235 20.60 -15.39 6.47
CA ILE A 235 20.72 -16.86 6.32
C ILE A 235 22.18 -17.29 6.23
N VAL A 236 23.03 -16.56 5.49
CA VAL A 236 24.44 -16.90 5.26
C VAL A 236 25.33 -16.22 6.29
N LYS A 237 25.07 -14.96 6.59
CA LYS A 237 25.76 -14.21 7.64
C LYS A 237 24.73 -13.53 8.53
N PRO A 238 24.91 -13.54 9.85
CA PRO A 238 23.99 -12.85 10.76
C PRO A 238 23.84 -11.38 10.38
N TYR A 239 22.61 -10.88 10.51
CA TYR A 239 22.31 -9.44 10.44
C TYR A 239 22.30 -8.87 11.87
N GLU A 240 23.07 -7.82 12.08
CA GLU A 240 23.12 -7.11 13.36
C GLU A 240 22.06 -6.01 13.37
N ALA A 241 20.82 -6.39 13.70
CA ALA A 241 19.71 -5.44 13.75
C ALA A 241 19.83 -4.50 14.95
N THR A 242 19.44 -3.25 14.75
CA THR A 242 19.31 -2.25 15.84
C THR A 242 17.93 -2.28 16.49
N SER A 243 16.94 -2.89 15.84
CA SER A 243 15.60 -3.12 16.37
C SER A 243 15.56 -4.31 17.34
N PRO A 244 14.77 -4.25 18.44
CA PRO A 244 14.57 -5.37 19.35
C PRO A 244 13.62 -6.45 18.78
N ALA A 245 13.13 -6.31 17.56
CA ALA A 245 12.14 -7.20 16.98
C ALA A 245 12.69 -8.62 16.76
N GLU A 246 12.02 -9.60 17.36
CA GLU A 246 12.39 -11.02 17.25
C GLU A 246 11.80 -11.71 16.00
N GLY A 247 11.01 -10.98 15.19
CA GLY A 247 10.35 -11.51 14.01
C GLY A 247 9.24 -12.51 14.34
N ARG A 248 9.05 -13.49 13.48
CA ARG A 248 7.95 -14.48 13.55
C ARG A 248 7.93 -15.28 14.86
N SER A 249 9.07 -15.44 15.55
CA SER A 249 9.11 -16.13 16.85
C SER A 249 8.24 -15.46 17.91
N ALA A 250 8.07 -14.16 17.87
CA ALA A 250 7.17 -13.43 18.77
C ALA A 250 5.69 -13.87 18.62
N VAL A 251 5.31 -14.39 17.44
CA VAL A 251 3.96 -14.88 17.15
C VAL A 251 3.84 -16.38 17.41
N THR A 252 4.85 -17.15 16.98
CA THR A 252 4.76 -18.62 17.00
C THR A 252 5.30 -19.26 18.28
N GLY A 253 6.09 -18.53 19.06
CA GLY A 253 6.82 -19.05 20.20
C GLY A 253 7.94 -20.05 19.85
N LYS A 254 8.29 -20.19 18.56
CA LYS A 254 9.29 -21.13 18.08
C LYS A 254 10.63 -20.43 17.87
N ASP A 255 11.69 -20.92 18.49
CA ASP A 255 13.04 -20.37 18.33
C ASP A 255 13.55 -20.48 16.86
N ALA A 256 13.10 -21.49 16.12
CA ALA A 256 13.40 -21.64 14.70
C ALA A 256 12.90 -20.46 13.83
N ASP A 257 11.86 -19.75 14.28
CA ASP A 257 11.27 -18.60 13.58
C ASP A 257 11.92 -17.28 14.00
N ARG A 258 12.93 -17.31 14.84
CA ARG A 258 13.62 -16.11 15.34
C ARG A 258 14.32 -15.38 14.18
N PHE A 259 14.10 -14.05 14.13
CA PHE A 259 14.55 -13.18 13.05
C PHE A 259 14.01 -13.56 11.65
N SER A 260 12.95 -14.36 11.61
CA SER A 260 12.20 -14.56 10.38
C SER A 260 11.16 -13.46 10.24
N PHE A 261 11.16 -12.78 9.09
CA PHE A 261 10.23 -11.71 8.78
C PHE A 261 9.47 -12.04 7.49
N LYS A 262 8.27 -11.50 7.34
CA LYS A 262 7.60 -11.51 6.06
C LYS A 262 8.50 -10.81 5.04
N VAL A 263 8.78 -11.50 3.93
CA VAL A 263 9.55 -10.91 2.82
C VAL A 263 8.80 -9.68 2.32
N PRO A 264 9.38 -8.48 2.41
CA PRO A 264 8.66 -7.28 1.99
C PRO A 264 8.46 -7.25 0.47
N THR A 265 7.40 -6.60 0.03
CA THR A 265 7.22 -6.28 -1.38
C THR A 265 8.39 -5.44 -1.90
N LEU A 266 8.80 -5.69 -3.15
CA LEU A 266 9.74 -4.81 -3.85
C LEU A 266 9.03 -3.83 -4.80
N ARG A 267 7.69 -3.93 -4.95
CA ARG A 267 6.94 -2.92 -5.67
C ARG A 267 7.08 -1.58 -4.97
N ASN A 268 7.37 -0.53 -5.72
CA ASN A 268 7.63 0.82 -5.21
C ASN A 268 8.83 0.94 -4.27
N VAL A 269 9.73 -0.04 -4.22
CA VAL A 269 10.85 -0.06 -3.26
C VAL A 269 11.73 1.19 -3.33
N GLU A 270 11.84 1.83 -4.50
CA GLU A 270 12.54 3.12 -4.67
C GLU A 270 12.00 4.24 -3.76
N LEU A 271 10.70 4.20 -3.42
CA LEU A 271 10.00 5.24 -2.68
C LEU A 271 9.98 5.02 -1.16
N THR A 272 10.34 3.81 -0.70
CA THR A 272 10.09 3.35 0.68
C THR A 272 11.35 3.22 1.51
N TYR A 273 12.30 4.13 1.31
CA TYR A 273 13.47 4.25 2.18
C TYR A 273 13.09 4.82 3.58
N PRO A 274 13.90 4.56 4.62
CA PRO A 274 15.04 3.65 4.71
C PRO A 274 14.58 2.18 4.74
N TYR A 275 15.51 1.28 4.43
CA TYR A 275 15.20 -0.13 4.18
C TYR A 275 15.41 -1.01 5.41
N PHE A 276 14.85 -2.23 5.33
CA PHE A 276 14.81 -3.27 6.36
C PHE A 276 13.82 -2.95 7.49
N HIS A 277 13.61 -3.95 8.34
CA HIS A 277 12.68 -3.84 9.47
C HIS A 277 13.14 -2.84 10.55
N ASP A 278 14.42 -2.51 10.57
CA ASP A 278 15.02 -1.54 11.49
C ASP A 278 15.39 -0.21 10.83
N GLY A 279 15.16 -0.08 9.52
CA GLY A 279 15.43 1.14 8.77
C GLY A 279 16.91 1.55 8.74
N GLU A 280 17.84 0.60 8.81
CA GLU A 280 19.27 0.90 8.89
C GLU A 280 19.93 1.20 7.54
N ALA A 281 19.42 0.63 6.44
CA ALA A 281 19.96 0.95 5.13
C ALA A 281 19.25 2.20 4.55
N GLU A 282 20.02 3.26 4.33
CA GLU A 282 19.47 4.54 3.88
C GLU A 282 19.24 4.60 2.37
N THR A 283 20.00 3.81 1.60
CA THR A 283 19.92 3.80 0.14
C THR A 283 19.60 2.42 -0.40
N LEU A 284 18.95 2.39 -1.58
CA LEU A 284 18.64 1.13 -2.26
C LEU A 284 19.90 0.35 -2.64
N ALA A 285 20.99 1.05 -3.00
CA ALA A 285 22.28 0.43 -3.30
C ALA A 285 22.88 -0.27 -2.07
N GLU A 286 22.81 0.36 -0.90
CA GLU A 286 23.22 -0.24 0.37
C GLU A 286 22.36 -1.46 0.73
N ALA A 287 21.03 -1.36 0.54
CA ALA A 287 20.13 -2.49 0.79
C ALA A 287 20.46 -3.69 -0.12
N VAL A 288 20.77 -3.47 -1.40
CA VAL A 288 21.19 -4.53 -2.35
C VAL A 288 22.51 -5.15 -1.91
N GLU A 289 23.51 -4.35 -1.50
CA GLU A 289 24.81 -4.85 -1.01
C GLU A 289 24.62 -5.71 0.24
N VAL A 290 23.86 -5.21 1.22
CA VAL A 290 23.59 -5.94 2.47
C VAL A 290 22.89 -7.26 2.17
N MET A 291 21.83 -7.27 1.34
CA MET A 291 21.12 -8.49 0.96
C MET A 291 22.05 -9.49 0.24
N GLY A 292 22.88 -9.03 -0.68
CA GLY A 292 23.88 -9.88 -1.32
C GLY A 292 24.76 -10.56 -0.30
N ARG A 293 25.29 -9.83 0.65
CA ARG A 293 26.24 -10.31 1.65
C ARG A 293 25.62 -11.24 2.68
N ILE A 294 24.44 -10.89 3.25
CA ILE A 294 23.87 -11.64 4.38
C ILE A 294 22.96 -12.79 3.95
N GLN A 295 22.26 -12.65 2.83
CA GLN A 295 21.32 -13.68 2.35
C GLN A 295 21.96 -14.65 1.35
N LEU A 296 22.87 -14.16 0.49
CA LEU A 296 23.41 -14.92 -0.62
C LEU A 296 24.90 -15.23 -0.48
N GLY A 297 25.60 -14.62 0.51
CA GLY A 297 27.06 -14.74 0.66
C GLY A 297 27.84 -14.15 -0.52
N ARG A 298 27.23 -13.22 -1.26
CA ARG A 298 27.75 -12.62 -2.47
C ARG A 298 28.13 -11.16 -2.24
N THR A 299 29.23 -10.73 -2.83
CA THR A 299 29.61 -9.32 -2.94
C THR A 299 29.45 -8.93 -4.40
N TYR A 300 28.62 -7.94 -4.66
CA TYR A 300 28.43 -7.37 -5.99
C TYR A 300 29.53 -6.37 -6.32
N THR A 301 29.91 -6.29 -7.59
CA THR A 301 30.67 -5.15 -8.10
C THR A 301 29.77 -3.89 -8.08
N GLU A 302 30.38 -2.72 -8.22
CA GLU A 302 29.61 -1.46 -8.30
C GLU A 302 28.63 -1.47 -9.50
N GLU A 303 29.05 -2.00 -10.65
CA GLU A 303 28.22 -2.15 -11.85
C GLU A 303 27.07 -3.14 -11.62
N GLU A 304 27.32 -4.33 -11.06
CA GLU A 304 26.27 -5.31 -10.74
C GLU A 304 25.24 -4.73 -9.76
N ASN A 305 25.70 -4.00 -8.74
CA ASN A 305 24.81 -3.34 -7.78
C ASN A 305 23.96 -2.26 -8.48
N SER A 306 24.59 -1.42 -9.30
CA SER A 306 23.90 -0.37 -10.07
C SER A 306 22.82 -0.95 -10.98
N ASN A 307 23.13 -2.03 -11.70
CA ASN A 307 22.17 -2.69 -12.61
C ASN A 307 20.97 -3.27 -11.83
N ILE A 308 21.22 -3.91 -10.68
CA ILE A 308 20.13 -4.40 -9.82
C ILE A 308 19.26 -3.23 -9.33
N VAL A 309 19.88 -2.14 -8.90
CA VAL A 309 19.15 -0.93 -8.47
C VAL A 309 18.35 -0.34 -9.63
N ALA A 310 18.92 -0.27 -10.84
CA ALA A 310 18.19 0.18 -12.03
C ALA A 310 16.95 -0.68 -12.29
N PHE A 311 17.07 -2.00 -12.20
CA PHE A 311 15.91 -2.90 -12.29
C PHE A 311 14.88 -2.62 -11.18
N LEU A 312 15.29 -2.51 -9.92
CA LEU A 312 14.38 -2.30 -8.81
C LEU A 312 13.56 -1.00 -8.95
N LYS A 313 14.12 0.04 -9.55
CA LYS A 313 13.41 1.29 -9.86
C LYS A 313 12.31 1.11 -10.91
N THR A 314 12.42 0.12 -11.80
CA THR A 314 11.35 -0.18 -12.78
C THR A 314 10.08 -0.76 -12.14
N LEU A 315 10.14 -1.13 -10.86
CA LEU A 315 9.02 -1.69 -10.09
C LEU A 315 8.09 -0.63 -9.51
N THR A 316 8.40 0.65 -9.69
CA THR A 316 7.54 1.77 -9.29
C THR A 316 6.37 1.88 -10.27
N GLY A 317 5.17 1.60 -9.77
CA GLY A 317 3.92 1.66 -10.54
C GLY A 317 3.22 3.01 -10.44
N GLU A 318 2.05 3.12 -11.05
CA GLU A 318 1.19 4.30 -10.96
C GLU A 318 0.76 4.50 -9.51
N GLN A 319 1.13 5.65 -8.93
CA GLN A 319 0.77 5.95 -7.55
C GLN A 319 -0.73 6.27 -7.45
N PRO A 320 -1.41 5.87 -6.36
CA PRO A 320 -2.83 6.14 -6.19
C PRO A 320 -3.14 7.63 -6.32
N SER A 321 -4.05 7.97 -7.22
CA SER A 321 -4.59 9.32 -7.32
C SER A 321 -5.81 9.44 -6.42
N PHE A 322 -5.73 10.30 -5.40
CA PHE A 322 -6.84 10.50 -4.47
C PHE A 322 -6.99 11.96 -4.09
N MET A 323 -8.21 12.37 -3.82
CA MET A 323 -8.49 13.61 -3.11
C MET A 323 -8.60 13.31 -1.62
N LEU A 324 -8.06 14.19 -0.78
CA LEU A 324 -8.25 14.08 0.67
C LEU A 324 -9.76 14.06 0.97
N PRO A 325 -10.23 13.13 1.81
CA PRO A 325 -11.64 13.07 2.13
C PRO A 325 -12.07 14.27 2.97
N GLN A 326 -13.30 14.72 2.76
CA GLN A 326 -13.94 15.64 3.68
C GLN A 326 -14.48 14.83 4.86
N LEU A 327 -13.87 15.03 6.03
CA LEU A 327 -14.31 14.34 7.25
C LEU A 327 -15.60 14.95 7.78
N PRO A 328 -16.54 14.13 8.28
CA PRO A 328 -17.73 14.63 8.97
C PRO A 328 -17.35 15.51 10.16
N PRO A 329 -18.08 16.61 10.43
CA PRO A 329 -17.80 17.48 11.55
C PRO A 329 -18.09 16.76 12.89
N SER A 330 -17.29 17.07 13.91
CA SER A 330 -17.59 16.64 15.27
C SER A 330 -18.87 17.28 15.79
N SER A 331 -19.61 16.58 16.62
CA SER A 331 -20.76 17.11 17.37
C SER A 331 -20.32 17.67 18.74
N ASP A 332 -21.24 18.27 19.47
CA ASP A 332 -20.99 18.71 20.84
C ASP A 332 -20.74 17.53 21.81
N GLU A 333 -21.19 16.34 21.43
CA GLU A 333 -21.05 15.09 22.20
C GLU A 333 -19.76 14.34 21.85
N THR A 334 -19.05 14.75 20.79
CA THR A 334 -17.84 14.04 20.37
C THR A 334 -16.75 14.18 21.44
N PRO A 335 -16.13 13.06 21.89
CA PRO A 335 -15.04 13.09 22.84
C PRO A 335 -13.90 14.01 22.37
N ARG A 336 -13.37 14.80 23.28
CA ARG A 336 -12.26 15.71 22.96
C ARG A 336 -10.94 14.94 22.97
N PRO A 337 -10.01 15.26 22.07
CA PRO A 337 -8.70 14.65 22.08
C PRO A 337 -7.89 15.02 23.33
N GLU A 338 -7.03 14.12 23.75
CA GLU A 338 -6.09 14.29 24.87
C GLU A 338 -4.65 14.26 24.32
N PRO A 339 -4.16 15.38 23.75
CA PRO A 339 -2.87 15.40 23.06
C PRO A 339 -1.67 15.24 24.00
N PHE A 340 -1.86 15.53 25.29
CA PHE A 340 -0.82 15.42 26.30
C PHE A 340 -1.34 14.65 27.50
N ASP A 341 -0.54 13.71 27.98
CA ASP A 341 -0.81 13.05 29.26
C ASP A 341 -0.58 14.06 30.39
N ASN A 342 -1.59 14.31 31.22
CA ASN A 342 -1.52 15.14 32.41
C ASN A 342 -1.05 14.33 33.61
#